data_275973fa0bcba0c9a3636f8c2fdc91f5
#
_entry.id   275973fa0bcba0c9a3636f8c2fdc91f5
#
_cell.length_a   1.000
_cell.length_b   1.000
_cell.length_c   1.000
_cell.angle_alpha   90.00
_cell.angle_beta   90.00
_cell.angle_gamma   90.00
#
_symmetry.space_group_name_H-M   'P 1'
#
loop_
_entity.id
_entity.type
_entity.pdbx_description
1 polymer ?
#
loop_
_entity_poly.entity_id
_entity_poly.type
_entity_poly.pdbx_seq_one_letter_code
_entity_poly.pdbx_strand_id
1 'polypeptide(L)'
;MKSINRFFSILVFLIFTTPVFAANDISLLETAKKNGMSLYWDSLSESGIIEKNGHQLSFRKDEPIALFDSIRLIITDAPSVKDNQIFVSQQFINDAETLFKEDNSTPFKVGAILIDAGHGGKDPGTSGIIDG
;
A
#
# COMPACT_ATOMS: atom_id res chain seq x y z
N MET A 1 5.79 -22.47 70.67
CA MET A 1 6.46 -22.56 69.36
C MET A 1 5.49 -22.17 68.26
N LYS A 2 5.63 -20.99 67.70
CA LYS A 2 4.71 -20.48 66.70
C LYS A 2 5.32 -20.74 65.30
N SER A 3 4.64 -21.59 64.52
CA SER A 3 4.97 -21.83 63.12
C SER A 3 4.53 -20.64 62.29
N ILE A 4 5.47 -19.98 61.61
CA ILE A 4 5.19 -18.90 60.70
C ILE A 4 5.08 -19.52 59.30
N ASN A 5 3.82 -19.72 58.84
CA ASN A 5 3.54 -20.04 57.44
C ASN A 5 3.74 -18.82 56.57
N ARG A 6 4.83 -18.76 55.81
CA ARG A 6 5.02 -17.78 54.75
C ARG A 6 4.32 -18.27 53.50
N PHE A 7 3.12 -17.75 53.27
CA PHE A 7 2.47 -17.85 51.97
C PHE A 7 3.19 -16.90 51.00
N PHE A 8 3.98 -17.51 50.13
CA PHE A 8 4.59 -16.82 49.01
C PHE A 8 3.54 -16.77 47.88
N SER A 9 2.79 -15.68 47.84
CA SER A 9 1.82 -15.41 46.74
C SER A 9 2.58 -14.96 45.50
N ILE A 10 2.85 -15.90 44.59
CA ILE A 10 3.38 -15.59 43.28
C ILE A 10 2.22 -15.07 42.42
N LEU A 11 2.11 -13.73 42.30
CA LEU A 11 1.23 -13.06 41.36
C LEU A 11 1.84 -13.18 39.96
N VAL A 12 1.45 -14.23 39.23
CA VAL A 12 1.84 -14.37 37.80
C VAL A 12 1.01 -13.36 36.99
N PHE A 13 1.63 -12.26 36.64
CA PHE A 13 1.03 -11.30 35.70
C PHE A 13 1.13 -11.88 34.29
N LEU A 14 0.09 -12.59 33.85
CA LEU A 14 -0.02 -13.07 32.49
C LEU A 14 -0.35 -11.88 31.58
N ILE A 15 0.69 -11.27 31.00
CA ILE A 15 0.50 -10.23 29.99
C ILE A 15 0.05 -10.95 28.70
N PHE A 16 -1.27 -10.99 28.49
CA PHE A 16 -1.83 -11.34 27.21
C PHE A 16 -1.55 -10.19 26.24
N THR A 17 -0.44 -10.25 25.52
CA THR A 17 -0.26 -9.45 24.32
C THR A 17 -1.17 -10.05 23.25
N THR A 18 -2.41 -9.60 23.19
CA THR A 18 -3.25 -9.87 22.01
C THR A 18 -2.58 -9.18 20.83
N PRO A 19 -2.25 -9.90 19.76
CA PRO A 19 -1.83 -9.23 18.54
C PRO A 19 -3.03 -8.39 18.09
N VAL A 20 -2.88 -7.08 18.11
CA VAL A 20 -3.82 -6.17 17.47
C VAL A 20 -3.56 -6.32 15.98
N PHE A 21 -4.23 -7.30 15.37
CA PHE A 21 -4.36 -7.30 13.93
C PHE A 21 -5.22 -6.08 13.59
N ALA A 22 -4.65 -5.15 12.87
CA ALA A 22 -5.43 -4.08 12.26
C ALA A 22 -6.52 -4.75 11.42
N ALA A 23 -7.78 -4.58 11.82
CA ALA A 23 -8.89 -5.16 11.10
C ALA A 23 -9.02 -4.44 9.76
N ASN A 24 -8.75 -5.12 8.67
CA ASN A 24 -9.01 -4.62 7.33
C ASN A 24 -10.48 -4.84 7.01
N ASP A 25 -11.35 -3.98 7.55
CA ASP A 25 -12.79 -4.14 7.45
C ASP A 25 -13.45 -3.05 6.58
N ILE A 26 -12.66 -2.11 6.06
CA ILE A 26 -13.16 -0.97 5.31
C ILE A 26 -13.07 -1.27 3.81
N SER A 27 -14.21 -1.25 3.13
CA SER A 27 -14.24 -1.36 1.66
C SER A 27 -13.55 -0.15 1.02
N LEU A 28 -12.44 -0.43 0.32
CA LEU A 28 -11.69 0.63 -0.35
C LEU A 28 -12.50 1.29 -1.46
N LEU A 29 -13.31 0.53 -2.19
CA LEU A 29 -14.16 1.06 -3.26
C LEU A 29 -15.19 2.06 -2.74
N GLU A 30 -15.87 1.73 -1.63
CA GLU A 30 -16.86 2.63 -1.04
C GLU A 30 -16.22 3.90 -0.49
N THR A 31 -15.08 3.73 0.19
CA THR A 31 -14.33 4.86 0.74
C THR A 31 -13.76 5.76 -0.35
N ALA A 32 -13.22 5.21 -1.42
CA ALA A 32 -12.74 5.97 -2.55
C ALA A 32 -13.86 6.80 -3.17
N LYS A 33 -15.02 6.21 -3.44
CA LYS A 33 -16.20 6.92 -3.95
C LYS A 33 -16.64 8.06 -3.03
N LYS A 34 -16.73 7.80 -1.72
CA LYS A 34 -17.14 8.79 -0.72
C LYS A 34 -16.18 9.98 -0.68
N ASN A 35 -14.89 9.74 -0.85
CA ASN A 35 -13.84 10.75 -0.75
C ASN A 35 -13.46 11.38 -2.10
N GLY A 36 -14.20 11.10 -3.17
CA GLY A 36 -13.92 11.62 -4.51
C GLY A 36 -12.60 11.14 -5.09
N MET A 37 -12.24 9.89 -4.81
CA MET A 37 -11.06 9.21 -5.35
C MET A 37 -11.48 8.23 -6.44
N SER A 38 -10.64 8.03 -7.45
CA SER A 38 -10.76 6.95 -8.42
C SER A 38 -9.95 5.75 -7.96
N LEU A 39 -10.49 4.54 -8.11
CA LEU A 39 -9.81 3.29 -7.78
C LEU A 39 -9.69 2.45 -9.03
N TYR A 40 -8.47 2.04 -9.35
CA TYR A 40 -8.12 1.08 -10.40
C TYR A 40 -7.54 -0.17 -9.76
N TRP A 41 -7.95 -1.33 -10.23
CA TRP A 41 -7.49 -2.62 -9.73
C TRP A 41 -7.13 -3.56 -10.87
N ASP A 42 -5.92 -4.12 -10.81
CA ASP A 42 -5.48 -5.19 -11.69
C ASP A 42 -5.41 -6.51 -10.91
N SER A 43 -6.30 -7.43 -11.25
CA SER A 43 -6.38 -8.73 -10.59
C SER A 43 -5.24 -9.68 -10.95
N LEU A 44 -4.52 -9.45 -12.05
CA LEU A 44 -3.40 -10.28 -12.46
C LEU A 44 -2.14 -9.98 -11.64
N SER A 45 -1.84 -8.70 -11.47
CA SER A 45 -0.71 -8.24 -10.65
C SER A 45 -1.05 -8.10 -9.17
N GLU A 46 -2.34 -8.29 -8.79
CA GLU A 46 -2.87 -8.06 -7.46
C GLU A 46 -2.49 -6.68 -6.91
N SER A 47 -2.52 -5.66 -7.79
CA SER A 47 -2.15 -4.29 -7.47
C SER A 47 -3.26 -3.30 -7.76
N GLY A 48 -3.26 -2.19 -7.02
CA GLY A 48 -4.24 -1.13 -7.19
C GLY A 48 -3.61 0.25 -7.18
N ILE A 49 -4.36 1.20 -7.74
CA ILE A 49 -4.02 2.62 -7.73
C ILE A 49 -5.24 3.40 -7.26
N ILE A 50 -5.04 4.27 -6.28
CA ILE A 50 -5.99 5.30 -5.91
C ILE A 50 -5.49 6.60 -6.50
N GLU A 51 -6.39 7.34 -7.16
CA GLU A 51 -6.07 8.63 -7.77
C GLU A 51 -6.97 9.73 -7.22
N LYS A 52 -6.38 10.89 -6.92
CA LYS A 52 -7.09 12.10 -6.52
C LYS A 52 -6.30 13.34 -6.90
N ASN A 53 -6.95 14.31 -7.52
CA ASN A 53 -6.35 15.60 -7.89
C ASN A 53 -5.07 15.49 -8.73
N GLY A 54 -4.92 14.43 -9.51
CA GLY A 54 -3.72 14.19 -10.34
C GLY A 54 -2.56 13.50 -9.60
N HIS A 55 -2.74 13.16 -8.33
CA HIS A 55 -1.81 12.36 -7.54
C HIS A 55 -2.24 10.91 -7.49
N GLN A 56 -1.29 9.99 -7.35
CA GLN A 56 -1.53 8.55 -7.35
C GLN A 56 -0.91 7.88 -6.13
N LEU A 57 -1.65 6.95 -5.52
CA LEU A 57 -1.13 6.04 -4.51
C LEU A 57 -1.26 4.62 -5.03
N SER A 58 -0.13 3.98 -5.33
CA SER A 58 -0.04 2.59 -5.79
C SER A 58 0.19 1.66 -4.62
N PHE A 59 -0.49 0.52 -4.60
CA PHE A 59 -0.38 -0.48 -3.53
C PHE A 59 -0.53 -1.90 -4.10
N ARG A 60 -0.15 -2.91 -3.32
CA ARG A 60 -0.36 -4.32 -3.64
C ARG A 60 -1.04 -5.05 -2.49
N LYS A 61 -1.77 -6.10 -2.85
CA LYS A 61 -2.39 -7.00 -1.89
C LYS A 61 -1.33 -7.62 -0.97
N ASP A 62 -1.66 -7.71 0.31
CA ASP A 62 -0.83 -8.32 1.37
C ASP A 62 0.57 -7.68 1.55
N GLU A 63 0.83 -6.52 0.93
CA GLU A 63 2.08 -5.78 1.09
C GLU A 63 1.89 -4.52 1.94
N PRO A 64 2.66 -4.33 3.04
CA PRO A 64 2.53 -3.17 3.92
C PRO A 64 3.29 -1.95 3.37
N ILE A 65 3.31 -1.80 2.06
CA ILE A 65 4.03 -0.75 1.35
C ILE A 65 3.12 -0.16 0.28
N ALA A 66 3.09 1.17 0.20
CA ALA A 66 2.47 1.90 -0.88
C ALA A 66 3.45 2.93 -1.47
N LEU A 67 3.23 3.33 -2.71
CA LEU A 67 4.08 4.26 -3.43
C LEU A 67 3.24 5.46 -3.90
N PHE A 68 3.54 6.63 -3.37
CA PHE A 68 2.88 7.87 -3.73
C PHE A 68 3.62 8.57 -4.87
N ASP A 69 2.92 8.90 -5.94
CA ASP A 69 3.44 9.53 -7.17
C ASP A 69 4.67 8.85 -7.77
N SER A 70 4.80 7.53 -7.57
CA SER A 70 5.95 6.72 -8.01
C SER A 70 7.31 7.14 -7.43
N ILE A 71 7.32 7.98 -6.40
CA ILE A 71 8.54 8.56 -5.83
C ILE A 71 8.63 8.29 -4.31
N ARG A 72 7.55 8.53 -3.57
CA ARG A 72 7.54 8.47 -2.11
C ARG A 72 7.02 7.13 -1.62
N LEU A 73 7.90 6.32 -1.05
CA LEU A 73 7.55 5.06 -0.41
C LEU A 73 6.93 5.31 0.96
N ILE A 74 5.87 4.59 1.27
CA ILE A 74 5.11 4.70 2.51
C ILE A 74 4.92 3.32 3.10
N ILE A 75 5.12 3.19 4.40
CA ILE A 75 4.80 2.00 5.17
C ILE A 75 3.41 2.20 5.76
N THR A 76 2.51 1.30 5.45
CA THR A 76 1.11 1.34 5.91
C THR A 76 0.62 -0.09 6.15
N ASP A 77 -0.62 -0.24 6.60
CA ASP A 77 -1.19 -1.58 6.74
C ASP A 77 -1.46 -2.22 5.37
N ALA A 78 -1.18 -3.52 5.26
CA ALA A 78 -1.34 -4.25 4.02
C ALA A 78 -2.82 -4.38 3.61
N PRO A 79 -3.19 -4.00 2.38
CA PRO A 79 -4.53 -4.25 1.85
C PRO A 79 -4.83 -5.75 1.72
N SER A 80 -6.07 -6.15 1.89
CA SER A 80 -6.53 -7.53 1.68
C SER A 80 -7.61 -7.59 0.61
N VAL A 81 -7.77 -8.76 -0.03
CA VAL A 81 -8.82 -9.00 -1.03
C VAL A 81 -9.65 -10.19 -0.60
N LYS A 82 -10.97 -10.01 -0.49
CA LYS A 82 -11.96 -11.04 -0.18
C LYS A 82 -13.15 -10.87 -1.11
N ASP A 83 -13.62 -11.95 -1.69
CA ASP A 83 -14.79 -11.96 -2.59
C ASP A 83 -14.69 -10.89 -3.70
N ASN A 84 -13.50 -10.75 -4.28
CA ASN A 84 -13.18 -9.77 -5.32
C ASN A 84 -13.38 -8.29 -4.88
N GLN A 85 -13.34 -8.03 -3.58
CA GLN A 85 -13.37 -6.69 -3.00
C GLN A 85 -12.08 -6.42 -2.21
N ILE A 86 -11.62 -5.18 -2.29
CA ILE A 86 -10.43 -4.73 -1.59
C ILE A 86 -10.83 -4.13 -0.25
N PHE A 87 -10.21 -4.63 0.81
CA PHE A 87 -10.40 -4.15 2.16
C PHE A 87 -9.09 -3.58 2.72
N VAL A 88 -9.20 -2.50 3.45
CA VAL A 88 -8.08 -1.79 4.05
C VAL A 88 -8.39 -1.44 5.50
N SER A 89 -7.36 -1.13 6.27
CA SER A 89 -7.50 -0.61 7.62
C SER A 89 -7.82 0.88 7.62
N GLN A 90 -8.25 1.39 8.77
CA GLN A 90 -8.42 2.82 8.98
C GLN A 90 -7.06 3.57 8.85
N GLN A 91 -5.95 2.93 9.23
CA GLN A 91 -4.62 3.51 9.08
C GLN A 91 -4.28 3.76 7.62
N PHE A 92 -4.50 2.78 6.74
CA PHE A 92 -4.30 2.95 5.30
C PHE A 92 -5.08 4.15 4.73
N ILE A 93 -6.35 4.31 5.15
CA ILE A 93 -7.18 5.44 4.71
C ILE A 93 -6.63 6.76 5.20
N ASN A 94 -6.23 6.83 6.48
CA ASN A 94 -5.67 8.04 7.08
C ASN A 94 -4.37 8.46 6.38
N ASP A 95 -3.49 7.50 6.08
CA ASP A 95 -2.24 7.73 5.36
C ASP A 95 -2.52 8.28 3.95
N ALA A 96 -3.43 7.63 3.22
CA ALA A 96 -3.83 8.06 1.89
C ALA A 96 -4.42 9.48 1.90
N GLU A 97 -5.35 9.76 2.81
CA GLU A 97 -5.96 11.09 2.92
C GLU A 97 -4.94 12.18 3.28
N THR A 98 -4.01 11.86 4.19
CA THR A 98 -2.94 12.79 4.60
C THR A 98 -2.08 13.16 3.41
N LEU A 99 -1.64 12.16 2.63
CA LEU A 99 -0.83 12.39 1.44
C LEU A 99 -1.52 13.25 0.40
N PHE A 100 -2.78 12.94 0.08
CA PHE A 100 -3.55 13.74 -0.87
C PHE A 100 -3.91 15.16 -0.38
N LYS A 101 -3.79 15.43 0.93
CA LYS A 101 -3.98 16.76 1.53
C LYS A 101 -2.68 17.56 1.61
N GLU A 102 -1.57 16.91 1.97
CA GLU A 102 -0.26 17.55 2.13
C GLU A 102 0.33 18.01 0.81
N ASP A 103 0.12 17.22 -0.24
CA ASP A 103 0.64 17.54 -1.56
C ASP A 103 -0.34 18.43 -2.34
N ASN A 104 -0.34 19.73 -2.01
CA ASN A 104 -0.99 20.75 -2.81
C ASN A 104 -0.08 21.23 -3.97
N SER A 105 1.07 20.58 -4.16
CA SER A 105 1.94 20.87 -5.28
C SER A 105 1.26 20.48 -6.59
N THR A 106 1.66 21.14 -7.66
CA THR A 106 1.18 20.75 -8.99
C THR A 106 1.54 19.30 -9.25
N PRO A 107 0.61 18.51 -9.83
CA PRO A 107 0.89 17.12 -10.20
C PRO A 107 2.22 17.03 -10.93
N PHE A 108 2.97 15.94 -10.67
CA PHE A 108 4.28 15.73 -11.28
C PHE A 108 4.19 15.95 -12.79
N LYS A 109 4.87 17.00 -13.27
CA LYS A 109 5.02 17.22 -14.70
C LYS A 109 6.32 16.56 -15.15
N VAL A 110 6.22 15.60 -16.06
CA VAL A 110 7.40 15.05 -16.72
C VAL A 110 8.12 16.18 -17.42
N GLY A 111 9.25 16.64 -16.86
CA GLY A 111 10.05 17.74 -17.43
C GLY A 111 10.97 17.27 -18.56
N ALA A 112 11.34 15.98 -18.53
CA ALA A 112 12.17 15.36 -19.56
C ALA A 112 11.91 13.86 -19.62
N ILE A 113 11.92 13.31 -20.82
CA ILE A 113 11.95 11.85 -21.08
C ILE A 113 13.29 11.55 -21.71
N LEU A 114 14.14 10.78 -21.03
CA LEU A 114 15.35 10.24 -21.62
C LEU A 114 15.00 8.92 -22.30
N ILE A 115 15.12 8.86 -23.60
CA ILE A 115 15.01 7.63 -24.38
C ILE A 115 16.44 7.14 -24.61
N ASP A 116 16.82 6.07 -23.91
CA ASP A 116 18.05 5.35 -24.21
C ASP A 116 17.73 4.34 -25.30
N ALA A 117 18.17 4.62 -26.51
CA ALA A 117 18.13 3.67 -27.59
C ALA A 117 19.26 2.63 -27.35
N GLY A 118 18.97 1.61 -26.54
CA GLY A 118 19.94 0.61 -26.07
C GLY A 118 20.74 -0.17 -27.15
N HIS A 119 20.46 0.08 -28.40
CA HIS A 119 21.17 -0.48 -29.53
C HIS A 119 21.66 0.64 -30.45
N GLY A 120 22.95 0.79 -30.54
CA GLY A 120 23.61 1.80 -31.38
C GLY A 120 24.82 1.24 -32.11
N GLY A 121 25.27 1.91 -33.15
CA GLY A 121 26.44 1.53 -33.92
C GLY A 121 26.24 0.29 -34.80
N LYS A 122 27.02 -0.74 -34.57
CA LYS A 122 26.99 -1.98 -35.39
C LYS A 122 26.00 -3.04 -34.89
N ASP A 123 25.36 -2.82 -33.76
CA ASP A 123 24.34 -3.72 -33.21
C ASP A 123 22.92 -3.19 -33.50
N PRO A 124 22.26 -3.71 -34.54
CA PRO A 124 20.94 -3.26 -34.95
C PRO A 124 19.82 -3.77 -33.99
N GLY A 125 20.17 -4.52 -32.95
CA GLY A 125 19.17 -5.19 -32.09
C GLY A 125 18.53 -6.39 -32.79
N THR A 126 17.42 -6.85 -32.27
CA THR A 126 16.64 -7.96 -32.84
C THR A 126 15.86 -7.48 -34.06
N SER A 127 16.26 -7.89 -35.25
CA SER A 127 15.48 -7.70 -36.47
C SER A 127 14.50 -8.87 -36.61
N GLY A 128 13.20 -8.61 -36.47
CA GLY A 128 12.17 -9.59 -36.80
C GLY A 128 12.08 -9.77 -38.32
N ILE A 129 12.22 -11.00 -38.82
CA ILE A 129 11.86 -11.33 -40.19
C ILE A 129 10.34 -11.38 -40.25
N ILE A 130 9.73 -10.43 -40.93
CA ILE A 130 8.32 -10.51 -41.31
C ILE A 130 8.29 -11.31 -42.60
N ASP A 131 8.02 -12.61 -42.49
CA ASP A 131 7.70 -13.41 -43.66
C ASP A 131 6.32 -12.97 -44.15
N GLY A 132 6.32 -12.43 -45.38
CA GLY A 132 5.12 -12.01 -46.10
C GLY A 132 4.35 -13.19 -46.70
#